data_6242f394d4bad32a25cc261b0fb51561
#
_entry.id   6242f394d4bad32a25cc261b0fb51561
#
_cell.length_a   1.000
_cell.length_b   1.000
_cell.length_c   1.000
_cell.angle_alpha   90.00
_cell.angle_beta   90.00
_cell.angle_gamma   90.00
#
_symmetry.space_group_name_H-M   'P 1'
#
loop_
_entity.id
_entity.type
_entity.pdbx_description
1 polymer ?
#
loop_
_entity_poly.entity_id
_entity_poly.type
_entity_poly.pdbx_seq_one_letter_code
_entity_poly.pdbx_strand_id
1 'polypeptide(L)'
;LTGDGSWPWTFDHAIDHCLDLDDAWETLKGMRGCDQVLTAGSARGIEAGLEDLITRARQDADAARLMLAGGGLVPEHVAWLTRAGVRAFQVGPQVRPGRDFSADVDSSLVRGWRILLSPEPVRR
;
A
#
# COMPACT_ATOMS: atom_id res chain seq x y z
N LEU A 1 -10.50 5.76 -19.49
CA LEU A 1 -9.39 5.86 -20.43
C LEU A 1 -8.58 7.11 -20.16
N THR A 2 -7.27 6.97 -20.14
CA THR A 2 -6.41 8.13 -20.07
C THR A 2 -6.29 8.78 -21.46
N GLY A 3 -5.75 9.97 -21.50
CA GLY A 3 -5.61 10.69 -22.75
C GLY A 3 -4.73 10.00 -23.79
N ASP A 4 -3.86 9.11 -23.36
CA ASP A 4 -2.97 8.37 -24.25
C ASP A 4 -3.49 6.99 -24.60
N GLY A 5 -4.72 6.65 -24.21
CA GLY A 5 -5.33 5.38 -24.49
C GLY A 5 -5.01 4.29 -23.49
N SER A 6 -4.26 4.59 -22.44
CA SER A 6 -3.94 3.61 -21.40
C SER A 6 -4.99 3.59 -20.31
N TRP A 7 -5.24 2.41 -19.76
CA TRP A 7 -6.06 2.27 -18.56
C TRP A 7 -5.15 2.35 -17.34
N PRO A 8 -5.58 2.98 -16.25
CA PRO A 8 -4.83 2.89 -15.00
C PRO A 8 -4.83 1.46 -14.49
N TRP A 9 -3.70 1.03 -13.94
CA TRP A 9 -3.59 -0.34 -13.44
C TRP A 9 -2.63 -0.39 -12.26
N THR A 10 -2.81 -1.44 -11.45
CA THR A 10 -2.01 -1.67 -10.26
C THR A 10 -1.11 -2.87 -10.47
N PHE A 11 0.18 -2.72 -10.19
CA PHE A 11 1.11 -3.83 -10.14
C PHE A 11 0.96 -4.52 -8.79
N ASP A 12 0.99 -5.85 -8.78
CA ASP A 12 0.70 -6.58 -7.56
C ASP A 12 1.96 -6.90 -6.76
N HIS A 13 1.83 -7.79 -5.76
CA HIS A 13 2.91 -8.16 -4.85
C HIS A 13 4.10 -8.82 -5.55
N ALA A 14 4.07 -9.05 -6.84
CA ALA A 14 5.21 -9.61 -7.54
C ALA A 14 6.47 -8.77 -7.34
N ILE A 15 6.31 -7.47 -7.08
CA ILE A 15 7.47 -6.62 -6.79
C ILE A 15 8.23 -7.11 -5.56
N ASP A 16 7.54 -7.69 -4.59
CA ASP A 16 8.17 -8.14 -3.36
C ASP A 16 9.02 -9.40 -3.57
N HIS A 17 8.97 -9.97 -4.76
CA HIS A 17 9.78 -11.13 -5.14
C HIS A 17 10.90 -10.80 -6.12
N CYS A 18 11.06 -9.54 -6.48
CA CYS A 18 12.10 -9.12 -7.41
C CYS A 18 13.47 -9.16 -6.75
N LEU A 19 14.48 -9.60 -7.50
CA LEU A 19 15.84 -9.63 -6.98
C LEU A 19 16.46 -8.24 -6.90
N ASP A 20 16.17 -7.39 -7.88
CA ASP A 20 16.68 -6.03 -7.90
C ASP A 20 15.52 -5.07 -7.74
N LEU A 21 15.26 -4.68 -6.50
CA LEU A 21 14.13 -3.80 -6.20
C LEU A 21 14.32 -2.40 -6.76
N ASP A 22 15.54 -1.89 -6.77
CA ASP A 22 15.77 -0.55 -7.30
C ASP A 22 15.41 -0.50 -8.79
N ASP A 23 15.85 -1.49 -9.54
CA ASP A 23 15.52 -1.57 -10.96
C ASP A 23 14.02 -1.76 -11.18
N ALA A 24 13.39 -2.60 -10.37
CA ALA A 24 11.95 -2.83 -10.48
C ALA A 24 11.16 -1.55 -10.26
N TRP A 25 11.51 -0.78 -9.23
CA TRP A 25 10.81 0.48 -8.96
C TRP A 25 11.04 1.50 -10.06
N GLU A 26 12.27 1.61 -10.57
CA GLU A 26 12.53 2.53 -11.67
C GLU A 26 11.73 2.15 -12.91
N THR A 27 11.63 0.86 -13.19
CA THR A 27 10.84 0.38 -14.33
C THR A 27 9.36 0.73 -14.16
N LEU A 28 8.80 0.47 -12.97
CA LEU A 28 7.38 0.71 -12.72
C LEU A 28 7.04 2.19 -12.76
N LYS A 29 7.93 3.06 -12.27
CA LYS A 29 7.70 4.49 -12.31
C LYS A 29 7.60 5.03 -13.73
N GLY A 30 8.25 4.35 -14.66
CA GLY A 30 8.22 4.77 -16.06
C GLY A 30 7.16 4.10 -16.90
N MET A 31 6.40 3.15 -16.35
CA MET A 31 5.41 2.42 -17.13
C MET A 31 4.10 3.19 -17.23
N ARG A 32 3.61 3.29 -18.46
CA ARG A 32 2.38 4.01 -18.75
C ARG A 32 1.20 3.33 -18.04
N GLY A 33 0.41 4.15 -17.36
CA GLY A 33 -0.80 3.66 -16.72
C GLY A 33 -0.61 3.01 -15.36
N CYS A 34 0.62 2.72 -14.94
CA CYS A 34 0.84 2.17 -13.61
C CYS A 34 0.66 3.29 -12.59
N ASP A 35 -0.44 3.24 -11.85
CA ASP A 35 -0.73 4.28 -10.87
C ASP A 35 -0.64 3.79 -9.43
N GLN A 36 -0.49 2.49 -9.21
CA GLN A 36 -0.27 1.93 -7.89
C GLN A 36 0.57 0.67 -7.97
N VAL A 37 1.32 0.42 -6.91
CA VAL A 37 2.11 -0.80 -6.75
C VAL A 37 1.77 -1.38 -5.39
N LEU A 38 1.15 -2.55 -5.38
CA LEU A 38 0.77 -3.24 -4.14
C LEU A 38 2.01 -3.93 -3.59
N THR A 39 2.46 -3.49 -2.42
CA THR A 39 3.71 -3.98 -1.87
C THR A 39 3.65 -4.08 -0.35
N ALA A 40 4.32 -5.09 0.18
CA ALA A 40 4.54 -5.25 1.61
C ALA A 40 6.00 -4.97 1.98
N GLY A 41 6.85 -4.68 0.99
CA GLY A 41 8.27 -4.49 1.21
C GLY A 41 9.04 -5.78 1.37
N SER A 42 8.36 -6.91 1.46
CA SER A 42 8.96 -8.22 1.63
C SER A 42 7.96 -9.28 1.18
N ALA A 43 8.47 -10.39 0.64
CA ALA A 43 7.63 -11.53 0.30
C ALA A 43 6.96 -12.14 1.54
N ARG A 44 7.44 -11.80 2.72
CA ARG A 44 6.90 -12.32 3.99
C ARG A 44 5.89 -11.41 4.66
N GLY A 45 5.47 -10.35 4.00
CA GLY A 45 4.46 -9.45 4.53
C GLY A 45 5.05 -8.15 5.05
N ILE A 46 4.15 -7.25 5.44
CA ILE A 46 4.54 -5.89 5.75
C ILE A 46 5.31 -5.79 7.06
N GLU A 47 5.06 -6.69 8.00
CA GLU A 47 5.84 -6.67 9.25
C GLU A 47 7.32 -6.84 8.95
N ALA A 48 7.66 -7.74 8.03
CA ALA A 48 9.05 -7.97 7.65
C ALA A 48 9.60 -6.88 6.75
N GLY A 49 8.75 -6.25 5.95
CA GLY A 49 9.18 -5.28 4.93
C GLY A 49 9.03 -3.82 5.31
N LEU A 50 8.57 -3.55 6.53
CA LEU A 50 8.18 -2.19 6.91
C LEU A 50 9.33 -1.19 6.79
N GLU A 51 10.50 -1.53 7.30
CA GLU A 51 11.63 -0.62 7.25
C GLU A 51 12.06 -0.32 5.82
N ASP A 52 12.02 -1.33 4.96
CA ASP A 52 12.38 -1.12 3.56
C ASP A 52 11.38 -0.20 2.86
N LEU A 53 10.09 -0.37 3.14
CA LEU A 53 9.08 0.53 2.58
C LEU A 53 9.27 1.96 3.05
N ILE A 54 9.49 2.14 4.33
CA ILE A 54 9.68 3.48 4.91
C ILE A 54 10.90 4.15 4.29
N THR A 55 12.00 3.41 4.21
CA THR A 55 13.23 3.94 3.64
C THR A 55 13.02 4.37 2.19
N ARG A 56 12.39 3.50 1.40
CA ARG A 56 12.16 3.81 -0.02
C ARG A 56 11.23 5.01 -0.16
N ALA A 57 10.16 5.05 0.62
CA ALA A 57 9.20 6.15 0.54
C ALA A 57 9.84 7.49 0.89
N ARG A 58 10.72 7.50 1.89
CA ARG A 58 11.40 8.73 2.30
C ARG A 58 12.43 9.19 1.27
N GLN A 59 13.08 8.27 0.61
CA GLN A 59 14.13 8.59 -0.35
C GLN A 59 13.58 8.87 -1.75
N ASP A 60 12.37 8.43 -2.04
CA ASP A 60 11.82 8.48 -3.39
C ASP A 60 10.33 8.83 -3.32
N ALA A 61 10.02 10.12 -3.48
CA ALA A 61 8.64 10.59 -3.40
C ALA A 61 7.76 10.01 -4.50
N ASP A 62 8.33 9.72 -5.66
CA ASP A 62 7.57 9.12 -6.74
C ASP A 62 7.17 7.69 -6.41
N ALA A 63 8.09 6.92 -5.80
CA ALA A 63 7.77 5.58 -5.33
C ALA A 63 6.69 5.65 -4.25
N ALA A 64 6.83 6.58 -3.30
CA ALA A 64 5.84 6.71 -2.22
C ALA A 64 4.44 6.95 -2.78
N ARG A 65 4.32 7.77 -3.82
CA ARG A 65 3.01 8.04 -4.42
C ARG A 65 2.40 6.83 -5.09
N LEU A 66 3.23 5.92 -5.57
CA LEU A 66 2.75 4.70 -6.21
C LEU A 66 2.42 3.59 -5.21
N MET A 67 2.94 3.68 -3.99
CA MET A 67 2.76 2.58 -3.03
C MET A 67 1.31 2.40 -2.62
N LEU A 68 0.84 1.16 -2.71
CA LEU A 68 -0.38 0.68 -2.09
C LEU A 68 0.10 -0.35 -1.07
N ALA A 69 0.20 0.06 0.20
CA ALA A 69 0.81 -0.79 1.22
C ALA A 69 -0.20 -1.82 1.72
N GLY A 70 0.20 -3.08 1.71
CA GLY A 70 -0.67 -4.16 2.15
C GLY A 70 0.12 -5.43 2.41
N GLY A 71 -0.56 -6.42 2.99
CA GLY A 71 0.08 -7.68 3.34
C GLY A 71 0.26 -7.83 4.83
N GLY A 72 -0.85 -7.91 5.57
CA GLY A 72 -0.82 -8.06 7.03
C GLY A 72 -0.74 -6.73 7.76
N LEU A 73 -1.30 -5.69 7.17
CA LEU A 73 -1.27 -4.35 7.74
C LEU A 73 -1.96 -4.30 9.10
N VAL A 74 -1.34 -3.62 10.07
CA VAL A 74 -1.94 -3.32 11.37
C VAL A 74 -1.91 -1.79 11.55
N PRO A 75 -2.71 -1.26 12.50
CA PRO A 75 -2.82 0.19 12.66
C PRO A 75 -1.51 0.91 12.88
N GLU A 76 -0.58 0.32 13.60
CA GLU A 76 0.71 0.94 13.86
C GLU A 76 1.51 1.19 12.58
N HIS A 77 1.40 0.28 11.62
CA HIS A 77 2.08 0.43 10.35
C HIS A 77 1.59 1.67 9.60
N VAL A 78 0.30 1.94 9.68
CA VAL A 78 -0.31 3.07 8.95
C VAL A 78 0.32 4.38 9.37
N ALA A 79 0.49 4.59 10.68
CA ALA A 79 1.06 5.85 11.16
C ALA A 79 2.48 6.06 10.64
N TRP A 80 3.30 5.02 10.69
CA TRP A 80 4.69 5.13 10.25
C TRP A 80 4.79 5.33 8.74
N LEU A 81 3.99 4.60 7.98
CA LEU A 81 4.00 4.69 6.52
C LEU A 81 3.45 6.03 6.04
N THR A 82 2.41 6.53 6.71
CA THR A 82 1.84 7.84 6.37
C THR A 82 2.89 8.94 6.56
N ARG A 83 3.65 8.88 7.65
CA ARG A 83 4.71 9.85 7.87
C ARG A 83 5.79 9.78 6.81
N ALA A 84 6.00 8.60 6.24
CA ALA A 84 7.01 8.43 5.20
C ALA A 84 6.51 8.89 3.82
N GLY A 85 5.22 9.18 3.68
CA GLY A 85 4.66 9.67 2.42
C GLY A 85 3.73 8.71 1.72
N VAL A 86 3.47 7.53 2.29
CA VAL A 86 2.56 6.55 1.70
C VAL A 86 1.12 6.99 1.96
N ARG A 87 0.28 6.92 0.94
CA ARG A 87 -1.10 7.43 1.03
C ARG A 87 -2.17 6.38 0.76
N ALA A 88 -1.81 5.21 0.29
CA ALA A 88 -2.79 4.18 -0.07
C ALA A 88 -2.48 2.89 0.65
N PHE A 89 -3.52 2.25 1.17
CA PHE A 89 -3.38 1.05 1.99
C PHE A 89 -4.44 0.03 1.61
N GLN A 90 -4.08 -1.25 1.66
CA GLN A 90 -5.00 -2.33 1.35
C GLN A 90 -5.24 -3.17 2.59
N VAL A 91 -6.50 -3.43 2.89
CA VAL A 91 -6.91 -4.35 3.95
C VAL A 91 -7.80 -5.43 3.36
N GLY A 92 -7.78 -6.59 3.95
CA GLY A 92 -8.61 -7.72 3.53
C GLY A 92 -9.12 -8.44 4.77
N PRO A 93 -8.33 -9.37 5.34
CA PRO A 93 -8.81 -10.10 6.52
C PRO A 93 -9.09 -9.20 7.72
N GLN A 94 -8.47 -8.02 7.77
CA GLN A 94 -8.65 -7.10 8.91
C GLN A 94 -10.08 -6.62 9.08
N VAL A 95 -10.91 -6.68 8.03
CA VAL A 95 -12.30 -6.24 8.10
C VAL A 95 -13.26 -7.43 8.25
N ARG A 96 -12.71 -8.60 8.58
CA ARG A 96 -13.50 -9.78 8.88
C ARG A 96 -13.25 -10.22 10.32
N PRO A 97 -14.30 -10.66 11.05
CA PRO A 97 -14.10 -11.10 12.44
C PRO A 97 -13.02 -12.17 12.52
N GLY A 98 -12.10 -12.02 13.48
CA GLY A 98 -11.01 -12.96 13.66
C GLY A 98 -10.02 -13.05 12.52
N ARG A 99 -10.08 -12.10 11.59
CA ARG A 99 -9.26 -12.10 10.36
C ARG A 99 -9.47 -13.37 9.53
N ASP A 100 -10.67 -13.90 9.56
CA ASP A 100 -11.01 -15.17 8.95
C ASP A 100 -11.70 -14.92 7.62
N PHE A 101 -11.09 -15.33 6.51
CA PHE A 101 -11.66 -15.14 5.19
C PHE A 101 -12.97 -15.88 4.98
N SER A 102 -13.27 -16.89 5.81
CA SER A 102 -14.55 -17.59 5.71
C SER A 102 -15.68 -16.80 6.39
N ALA A 103 -15.35 -15.78 7.18
CA ALA A 103 -16.34 -14.93 7.80
C ALA A 103 -16.73 -13.80 6.86
N ASP A 104 -17.95 -13.28 7.01
CA ASP A 104 -18.40 -12.14 6.24
C ASP A 104 -17.65 -10.88 6.66
N VAL A 105 -17.56 -9.93 5.73
CA VAL A 105 -17.01 -8.62 6.03
C VAL A 105 -17.90 -7.93 7.07
N ASP A 106 -17.27 -7.38 8.09
CA ASP A 106 -17.97 -6.69 9.19
C ASP A 106 -17.95 -5.20 8.96
N SER A 107 -19.12 -4.58 8.88
CA SER A 107 -19.22 -3.17 8.56
C SER A 107 -18.60 -2.27 9.62
N SER A 108 -18.60 -2.69 10.89
CA SER A 108 -17.98 -1.86 11.93
C SER A 108 -16.45 -1.89 11.81
N LEU A 109 -15.87 -3.03 11.39
CA LEU A 109 -14.45 -3.11 11.13
C LEU A 109 -14.06 -2.25 9.92
N VAL A 110 -14.87 -2.28 8.87
CA VAL A 110 -14.65 -1.42 7.71
C VAL A 110 -14.66 0.04 8.13
N ARG A 111 -15.65 0.41 8.94
CA ARG A 111 -15.77 1.79 9.39
C ARG A 111 -14.57 2.22 10.22
N GLY A 112 -14.09 1.34 11.10
CA GLY A 112 -12.92 1.64 11.91
C GLY A 112 -11.68 1.86 11.07
N TRP A 113 -11.45 1.00 10.07
CA TRP A 113 -10.32 1.17 9.16
C TRP A 113 -10.46 2.42 8.30
N ARG A 114 -11.69 2.73 7.87
CA ARG A 114 -11.93 3.93 7.08
C ARG A 114 -11.53 5.18 7.85
N ILE A 115 -11.91 5.23 9.14
CA ILE A 115 -11.55 6.37 9.99
C ILE A 115 -10.03 6.44 10.14
N LEU A 116 -9.38 5.32 10.41
CA LEU A 116 -7.95 5.27 10.58
C LEU A 116 -7.20 5.73 9.33
N LEU A 117 -7.69 5.37 8.16
CA LEU A 117 -7.03 5.69 6.90
C LEU A 117 -7.41 7.06 6.34
N SER A 118 -8.38 7.72 6.94
CA SER A 118 -8.82 9.03 6.47
C SER A 118 -7.78 10.09 6.79
N PRO A 119 -7.63 11.11 5.94
CA PRO A 119 -6.75 12.22 6.26
C PRO A 119 -7.15 12.88 7.57
N GLU A 120 -6.17 13.44 8.27
CA GLU A 120 -6.44 14.18 9.48
C GLU A 120 -7.47 15.26 9.23
N PRO A 121 -8.45 15.41 10.12
CA PRO A 121 -9.42 16.50 9.97
C PRO A 121 -8.72 17.84 10.02
N VAL A 122 -9.25 18.79 9.28
CA VAL A 122 -8.71 20.14 9.31
C VAL A 122 -8.93 20.73 10.69
N ARG A 123 -7.89 21.34 11.25
CA ARG A 123 -7.99 21.99 12.54
C ARG A 123 -8.80 23.27 12.44
N ARG A 124 -9.63 23.46 13.42
CA ARG A 124 -10.46 24.67 13.48
C ARG A 124 -10.04 25.50 14.66
#